data_e16e5ce0d672411b1dc3816e1d99df55
#
_entry.id   e16e5ce0d672411b1dc3816e1d99df55
#
_cell.length_a   1.000
_cell.length_b   1.000
_cell.length_c   1.000
_cell.angle_alpha   90.00
_cell.angle_beta   90.00
_cell.angle_gamma   90.00
#
_symmetry.space_group_name_H-M   'P 1'
#
loop_
_entity.id
_entity.type
_entity.pdbx_description
1 polymer ?
#
loop_
_entity_poly.entity_id
_entity_poly.type
_entity_poly.pdbx_seq_one_letter_code
_entity_poly.pdbx_strand_id
1 'polypeptide(L)'
;DRVLRSTSPASKLYLVPHDRYQVAASLAVPVEYETVFFRRFMFRAAESLARREGYKALITGDSLGQVASQTLENLKAVQTELTLPVFQPVIAYDKESIVQLAQQIGTYEPSIRAYKDCCSLMARKPKTNVATPVVRRLEEQLDMPRLIAESLAQAEMWDGATLRPWTRGAYKEKTGG
;
A
#
# COMPACT_ATOMS: atom_id res chain seq x y z
N ASP A 1 0.87 1.04 16.49
CA ASP A 1 0.73 0.27 17.72
C ASP A 1 -0.57 0.59 18.46
N ARG A 2 -0.80 1.86 18.83
CA ARG A 2 -1.99 2.28 19.60
C ARG A 2 -3.31 2.05 18.84
N VAL A 3 -3.32 2.32 17.54
CA VAL A 3 -4.51 2.17 16.69
C VAL A 3 -4.86 0.71 16.48
N LEU A 4 -3.88 -0.13 16.14
CA LEU A 4 -4.12 -1.56 15.93
C LEU A 4 -4.64 -2.24 17.20
N ARG A 5 -4.13 -1.88 18.38
CA ARG A 5 -4.58 -2.44 19.66
C ARG A 5 -6.00 -2.02 20.03
N SER A 6 -6.43 -0.83 19.62
CA SER A 6 -7.75 -0.30 19.99
C SER A 6 -8.87 -0.72 19.03
N THR A 7 -8.54 -1.06 17.77
CA THR A 7 -9.56 -1.24 16.73
C THR A 7 -9.82 -2.69 16.33
N SER A 8 -8.84 -3.58 16.45
CA SER A 8 -9.05 -4.99 16.12
C SER A 8 -7.99 -5.89 16.74
N PRO A 9 -8.32 -6.69 17.76
CA PRO A 9 -7.40 -7.66 18.37
C PRO A 9 -7.00 -8.80 17.42
N ALA A 10 -7.69 -8.97 16.29
CA ALA A 10 -7.41 -10.00 15.28
C ALA A 10 -6.71 -9.43 14.03
N SER A 11 -6.17 -8.20 14.11
CA SER A 11 -5.47 -7.61 12.96
C SER A 11 -4.13 -8.30 12.70
N LYS A 12 -3.79 -8.44 11.42
CA LYS A 12 -2.49 -8.93 10.96
C LYS A 12 -1.73 -7.79 10.33
N LEU A 13 -0.43 -7.70 10.60
CA LEU A 13 0.47 -6.77 9.94
C LEU A 13 1.40 -7.57 9.02
N TYR A 14 1.49 -7.17 7.77
CA TYR A 14 2.39 -7.76 6.80
C TYR A 14 3.48 -6.77 6.42
N LEU A 15 4.73 -7.19 6.56
CA LEU A 15 5.90 -6.45 6.07
C LEU A 15 6.32 -7.10 4.75
N VAL A 16 6.07 -6.41 3.66
CA VAL A 16 6.34 -6.89 2.31
C VAL A 16 7.59 -6.19 1.78
N PRO A 17 8.72 -6.89 1.55
CA PRO A 17 9.91 -6.27 0.99
C PRO A 17 9.67 -5.91 -0.48
N HIS A 18 10.28 -4.82 -0.94
CA HIS A 18 10.14 -4.32 -2.31
C HIS A 18 11.48 -4.07 -3.01
N ASP A 19 12.56 -4.55 -2.44
CA ASP A 19 13.93 -4.36 -2.95
C ASP A 19 14.09 -4.88 -4.39
N ARG A 20 13.63 -6.09 -4.67
CA ARG A 20 13.67 -6.68 -6.03
C ARG A 20 12.85 -5.89 -7.03
N TYR A 21 11.64 -5.45 -6.62
CA TYR A 21 10.84 -4.56 -7.43
C TYR A 21 11.61 -3.26 -7.72
N GLN A 22 12.21 -2.65 -6.68
CA GLN A 22 12.93 -1.38 -6.83
C GLN A 22 14.08 -1.49 -7.84
N VAL A 23 14.86 -2.56 -7.77
CA VAL A 23 15.95 -2.82 -8.72
C VAL A 23 15.39 -2.97 -10.14
N ALA A 24 14.37 -3.80 -10.35
CA ALA A 24 13.77 -4.00 -11.67
C ALA A 24 13.17 -2.70 -12.23
N ALA A 25 12.45 -1.95 -11.40
CA ALA A 25 11.83 -0.69 -11.81
C ALA A 25 12.86 0.37 -12.19
N SER A 26 13.97 0.48 -11.46
CA SER A 26 15.04 1.46 -11.78
C SER A 26 15.72 1.20 -13.14
N LEU A 27 15.63 0.00 -13.67
CA LEU A 27 16.17 -0.37 -14.97
C LEU A 27 15.16 -0.21 -16.11
N ALA A 28 13.87 -0.35 -15.85
CA ALA A 28 12.82 -0.44 -16.86
C ALA A 28 11.85 0.75 -16.89
N VAL A 29 11.72 1.48 -15.78
CA VAL A 29 10.74 2.57 -15.66
C VAL A 29 11.46 3.91 -15.61
N PRO A 30 11.13 4.87 -16.50
CA PRO A 30 11.65 6.23 -16.40
C PRO A 30 11.30 6.86 -15.04
N VAL A 31 12.25 7.62 -14.49
CA VAL A 31 12.19 8.13 -13.12
C VAL A 31 10.91 8.91 -12.81
N GLU A 32 10.36 9.67 -13.76
CA GLU A 32 9.13 10.43 -13.58
C GLU A 32 7.86 9.56 -13.39
N TYR A 33 7.91 8.29 -13.76
CA TYR A 33 6.81 7.33 -13.59
C TYR A 33 6.96 6.43 -12.35
N GLU A 34 8.12 6.41 -11.72
CA GLU A 34 8.44 5.49 -10.59
C GLU A 34 7.37 5.51 -9.50
N THR A 35 6.90 6.68 -9.11
CA THR A 35 5.90 6.80 -8.04
C THR A 35 4.59 6.10 -8.38
N VAL A 36 4.11 6.24 -9.63
CA VAL A 36 2.88 5.57 -10.08
C VAL A 36 3.08 4.07 -10.15
N PHE A 37 4.22 3.62 -10.68
CA PHE A 37 4.54 2.20 -10.80
C PHE A 37 4.75 1.54 -9.44
N PHE A 38 5.41 2.20 -8.50
CA PHE A 38 5.54 1.70 -7.13
C PHE A 38 4.18 1.56 -6.45
N ARG A 39 3.29 2.52 -6.63
CA ARG A 39 1.93 2.41 -6.13
C ARG A 39 1.16 1.24 -6.76
N ARG A 40 1.32 1.02 -8.06
CA ARG A 40 0.73 -0.15 -8.73
C ARG A 40 1.24 -1.46 -8.14
N PHE A 41 2.55 -1.56 -7.91
CA PHE A 41 3.13 -2.71 -7.22
C PHE A 41 2.50 -2.92 -5.84
N MET A 42 2.41 -1.86 -5.02
CA MET A 42 1.78 -1.94 -3.68
C MET A 42 0.32 -2.40 -3.74
N PHE A 43 -0.48 -1.84 -4.64
CA PHE A 43 -1.89 -2.19 -4.77
C PHE A 43 -2.10 -3.63 -5.24
N ARG A 44 -1.33 -4.09 -6.21
CA ARG A 44 -1.40 -5.47 -6.70
C ARG A 44 -0.87 -6.48 -5.68
N ALA A 45 0.18 -6.15 -4.95
CA ALA A 45 0.65 -6.97 -3.85
C ALA A 45 -0.41 -7.05 -2.73
N ALA A 46 -1.03 -5.92 -2.38
CA ALA A 46 -2.13 -5.87 -1.42
C ALA A 46 -3.36 -6.68 -1.89
N GLU A 47 -3.74 -6.58 -3.17
CA GLU A 47 -4.84 -7.38 -3.72
C GLU A 47 -4.53 -8.88 -3.67
N SER A 48 -3.33 -9.28 -4.07
CA SER A 48 -2.89 -10.68 -4.02
C SER A 48 -2.93 -11.21 -2.59
N LEU A 49 -2.44 -10.42 -1.63
CA LEU A 49 -2.49 -10.74 -0.21
C LEU A 49 -3.94 -10.81 0.30
N ALA A 50 -4.77 -9.82 -0.02
CA ALA A 50 -6.16 -9.77 0.38
C ALA A 50 -6.95 -11.01 -0.09
N ARG A 51 -6.74 -11.43 -1.34
CA ARG A 51 -7.35 -12.65 -1.88
C ARG A 51 -6.89 -13.89 -1.14
N ARG A 52 -5.59 -14.03 -0.86
CA ARG A 52 -5.02 -15.15 -0.10
C ARG A 52 -5.61 -15.26 1.29
N GLU A 53 -5.83 -14.12 1.95
CA GLU A 53 -6.41 -14.05 3.30
C GLU A 53 -7.94 -14.01 3.32
N GLY A 54 -8.60 -14.06 2.17
CA GLY A 54 -10.06 -14.05 2.05
C GLY A 54 -10.74 -12.69 2.18
N TYR A 55 -9.98 -11.59 2.18
CA TYR A 55 -10.52 -10.23 2.20
C TYR A 55 -11.19 -9.87 0.87
N LYS A 56 -12.20 -9.00 0.92
CA LYS A 56 -13.07 -8.68 -0.22
C LYS A 56 -12.88 -7.27 -0.77
N ALA A 57 -12.06 -6.46 -0.13
CA ALA A 57 -11.80 -5.08 -0.52
C ALA A 57 -10.43 -4.62 -0.02
N LEU A 58 -9.94 -3.54 -0.62
CA LEU A 58 -8.81 -2.76 -0.13
C LEU A 58 -9.31 -1.44 0.46
N ILE A 59 -8.59 -0.91 1.44
CA ILE A 59 -8.83 0.43 1.97
C ILE A 59 -7.51 1.19 1.93
N THR A 60 -7.55 2.45 1.45
CA THR A 60 -6.36 3.31 1.40
C THR A 60 -6.65 4.68 2.00
N GLY A 61 -5.59 5.36 2.46
CA GLY A 61 -5.63 6.74 2.95
C GLY A 61 -5.39 7.79 1.86
N ASP A 62 -5.75 7.51 0.60
CA ASP A 62 -5.59 8.47 -0.48
C ASP A 62 -6.49 9.68 -0.31
N SER A 63 -5.93 10.87 -0.59
CA SER A 63 -6.64 12.13 -0.66
C SER A 63 -6.32 12.82 -1.98
N LEU A 64 -7.35 13.25 -2.71
CA LEU A 64 -7.21 13.79 -4.05
C LEU A 64 -6.38 15.09 -4.06
N GLY A 65 -5.38 15.15 -4.92
CA GLY A 65 -4.59 16.37 -5.16
C GLY A 65 -3.54 16.69 -4.08
N GLN A 66 -3.39 15.88 -3.04
CA GLN A 66 -2.42 16.15 -1.97
C GLN A 66 -0.96 15.96 -2.42
N VAL A 67 -0.73 14.99 -3.30
CA VAL A 67 0.59 14.71 -3.89
C VAL A 67 0.45 14.32 -5.36
N ALA A 68 1.52 14.42 -6.13
CA ALA A 68 1.53 14.15 -7.57
C ALA A 68 0.98 12.78 -7.97
N SER A 69 1.11 11.78 -7.11
CA SER A 69 0.58 10.43 -7.36
C SER A 69 -0.92 10.28 -7.06
N GLN A 70 -1.57 11.30 -6.51
CA GLN A 70 -2.98 11.29 -6.10
C GLN A 70 -3.85 12.22 -6.96
N THR A 71 -3.48 12.46 -8.22
CA THR A 71 -4.37 13.04 -9.23
C THR A 71 -5.39 12.01 -9.71
N LEU A 72 -6.50 12.42 -10.28
CA LEU A 72 -7.52 11.49 -10.82
C LEU A 72 -6.94 10.52 -11.83
N GLU A 73 -6.10 11.01 -12.74
CA GLU A 73 -5.44 10.21 -13.78
C GLU A 73 -4.50 9.17 -13.15
N ASN A 74 -3.70 9.58 -12.18
CA ASN A 74 -2.77 8.67 -11.51
C ASN A 74 -3.50 7.66 -10.63
N LEU A 75 -4.55 8.06 -9.91
CA LEU A 75 -5.40 7.13 -9.16
C LEU A 75 -6.04 6.08 -10.07
N LYS A 76 -6.58 6.52 -11.23
CA LYS A 76 -7.09 5.60 -12.25
C LYS A 76 -5.99 4.66 -12.76
N ALA A 77 -4.82 5.19 -13.12
CA ALA A 77 -3.70 4.41 -13.62
C ALA A 77 -3.23 3.37 -12.58
N VAL A 78 -3.15 3.74 -11.31
CA VAL A 78 -2.75 2.87 -10.21
C VAL A 78 -3.76 1.72 -9.99
N GLN A 79 -5.05 2.00 -10.08
CA GLN A 79 -6.12 1.04 -9.81
C GLN A 79 -6.55 0.22 -11.02
N THR A 80 -6.07 0.57 -12.23
CA THR A 80 -6.37 -0.20 -13.45
C THR A 80 -5.99 -1.68 -13.25
N GLU A 81 -6.90 -2.57 -13.64
CA GLU A 81 -6.76 -4.04 -13.55
C GLU A 81 -6.88 -4.63 -12.14
N LEU A 82 -7.12 -3.82 -11.11
CA LEU A 82 -7.59 -4.36 -9.84
C LEU A 82 -9.02 -4.89 -9.99
N THR A 83 -9.29 -5.98 -9.35
CA THR A 83 -10.60 -6.65 -9.38
C THR A 83 -11.33 -6.55 -8.03
N LEU A 84 -10.59 -6.31 -6.94
CA LEU A 84 -11.18 -5.97 -5.65
C LEU A 84 -11.53 -4.47 -5.60
N PRO A 85 -12.67 -4.11 -5.00
CA PRO A 85 -13.00 -2.70 -4.78
C PRO A 85 -11.99 -2.05 -3.85
N VAL A 86 -11.68 -0.77 -4.12
CA VAL A 86 -10.80 0.06 -3.30
C VAL A 86 -11.62 1.16 -2.67
N PHE A 87 -11.73 1.15 -1.35
CA PHE A 87 -12.36 2.21 -0.58
C PHE A 87 -11.33 3.27 -0.18
N GLN A 88 -11.70 4.53 -0.35
CA GLN A 88 -10.85 5.69 -0.07
C GLN A 88 -11.62 6.67 0.83
N PRO A 89 -11.74 6.38 2.14
CA PRO A 89 -12.62 7.13 3.06
C PRO A 89 -12.31 8.61 3.17
N VAL A 90 -11.07 9.02 2.90
CA VAL A 90 -10.61 10.40 3.02
C VAL A 90 -10.33 11.08 1.68
N ILE A 91 -10.81 10.51 0.57
CA ILE A 91 -10.47 10.96 -0.79
C ILE A 91 -10.80 12.44 -1.05
N ALA A 92 -11.88 12.94 -0.46
CA ALA A 92 -12.35 14.32 -0.61
C ALA A 92 -11.90 15.25 0.54
N TYR A 93 -11.12 14.77 1.49
CA TYR A 93 -10.67 15.56 2.62
C TYR A 93 -9.43 16.36 2.26
N ASP A 94 -9.38 17.61 2.69
CA ASP A 94 -8.16 18.40 2.64
C ASP A 94 -7.18 17.98 3.77
N LYS A 95 -5.98 18.53 3.72
CA LYS A 95 -4.92 18.19 4.68
C LYS A 95 -5.31 18.55 6.13
N GLU A 96 -5.99 19.65 6.31
CA GLU A 96 -6.39 20.13 7.65
C GLU A 96 -7.44 19.20 8.26
N SER A 97 -8.44 18.81 7.51
CA SER A 97 -9.47 17.85 7.92
C SER A 97 -8.85 16.48 8.27
N ILE A 98 -7.87 16.02 7.50
CA ILE A 98 -7.15 14.77 7.80
C ILE A 98 -6.34 14.89 9.09
N VAL A 99 -5.67 16.02 9.31
CA VAL A 99 -4.92 16.30 10.57
C VAL A 99 -5.86 16.31 11.76
N GLN A 100 -7.01 17.01 11.66
CA GLN A 100 -8.01 17.05 12.73
C GLN A 100 -8.55 15.65 13.06
N LEU A 101 -8.87 14.86 12.04
CA LEU A 101 -9.30 13.47 12.22
C LEU A 101 -8.22 12.64 12.90
N ALA A 102 -6.97 12.78 12.48
CA ALA A 102 -5.84 12.06 13.08
C ALA A 102 -5.63 12.44 14.57
N GLN A 103 -5.84 13.70 14.91
CA GLN A 103 -5.81 14.17 16.31
C GLN A 103 -6.95 13.56 17.12
N GLN A 104 -8.19 13.56 16.59
CA GLN A 104 -9.35 13.00 17.24
C GLN A 104 -9.20 11.50 17.56
N ILE A 105 -8.64 10.72 16.63
CA ILE A 105 -8.43 9.28 16.83
C ILE A 105 -7.06 8.94 17.46
N GLY A 106 -6.27 9.95 17.84
CA GLY A 106 -5.00 9.78 18.55
C GLY A 106 -3.85 9.20 17.70
N THR A 107 -3.91 9.35 16.37
CA THR A 107 -2.87 8.87 15.44
C THR A 107 -1.90 9.95 14.97
N TYR A 108 -2.19 11.22 15.28
CA TYR A 108 -1.40 12.35 14.80
C TYR A 108 0.06 12.29 15.26
N GLU A 109 0.28 12.21 16.58
CA GLU A 109 1.63 12.21 17.16
C GLU A 109 2.55 11.09 16.61
N PRO A 110 2.08 9.83 16.47
CA PRO A 110 2.88 8.82 15.80
C PRO A 110 3.19 9.14 14.33
N SER A 111 2.25 9.81 13.62
CA SER A 111 2.34 10.05 12.18
C SER A 111 3.32 11.18 11.81
N ILE A 112 3.59 12.14 12.73
CA ILE A 112 4.51 13.25 12.47
C ILE A 112 5.96 12.94 12.86
N ARG A 113 6.23 11.77 13.43
CA ARG A 113 7.61 11.38 13.77
C ARG A 113 8.46 11.32 12.52
N ALA A 114 9.70 11.83 12.62
CA ALA A 114 10.65 11.80 11.51
C ALA A 114 10.90 10.35 11.06
N TYR A 115 10.48 10.04 9.85
CA TYR A 115 10.67 8.75 9.20
C TYR A 115 10.98 8.96 7.72
N LYS A 116 11.96 8.23 7.20
CA LYS A 116 12.22 8.20 5.76
C LYS A 116 11.25 7.17 5.16
N ASP A 117 10.16 7.63 4.57
CA ASP A 117 9.28 6.74 3.84
C ASP A 117 9.87 6.38 2.47
N CYS A 118 9.39 5.27 1.89
CA CYS A 118 9.85 4.80 0.59
C CYS A 118 9.51 5.79 -0.55
N CYS A 119 8.47 6.62 -0.38
CA CYS A 119 8.10 7.63 -1.37
C CYS A 119 9.13 8.76 -1.45
N SER A 120 9.86 9.04 -0.37
CA SER A 120 10.93 10.05 -0.35
C SER A 120 12.16 9.65 -1.18
N LEU A 121 12.27 8.36 -1.53
CA LEU A 121 13.33 7.81 -2.39
C LEU A 121 12.99 7.90 -3.89
N MET A 122 11.74 8.24 -4.22
CA MET A 122 11.23 8.31 -5.57
C MET A 122 11.50 9.67 -6.23
N ALA A 123 11.09 9.80 -7.48
CA ALA A 123 11.39 10.92 -8.36
C ALA A 123 11.16 12.31 -7.73
N ARG A 124 12.11 13.20 -7.93
CA ARG A 124 12.00 14.61 -7.51
C ARG A 124 10.93 15.39 -8.28
N LYS A 125 10.55 14.93 -9.48
CA LYS A 125 9.53 15.53 -10.35
C LYS A 125 8.63 14.43 -10.93
N PRO A 126 7.73 13.84 -10.13
CA PRO A 126 6.85 12.79 -10.63
C PRO A 126 5.82 13.34 -11.60
N LYS A 127 5.44 12.55 -12.60
CA LYS A 127 4.33 12.83 -13.51
C LYS A 127 3.02 12.89 -12.74
N THR A 128 2.23 13.94 -13.03
CA THR A 128 0.88 14.12 -12.45
C THR A 128 -0.23 13.58 -13.33
N ASN A 129 0.09 13.19 -14.57
CA ASN A 129 -0.86 12.64 -15.53
C ASN A 129 -0.20 11.48 -16.27
N VAL A 130 -0.50 10.25 -15.85
CA VAL A 130 0.00 9.03 -16.46
C VAL A 130 -1.13 8.29 -17.16
N ALA A 131 -1.08 8.30 -18.50
CA ALA A 131 -2.09 7.61 -19.31
C ALA A 131 -1.98 6.08 -19.20
N THR A 132 -3.11 5.40 -19.12
CA THR A 132 -3.19 3.93 -19.04
C THR A 132 -2.38 3.19 -20.13
N PRO A 133 -2.35 3.64 -21.42
CA PRO A 133 -1.51 2.98 -22.44
C PRO A 133 -0.02 3.01 -22.12
N VAL A 134 0.47 4.10 -21.52
CA VAL A 134 1.87 4.23 -21.09
C VAL A 134 2.17 3.21 -19.99
N VAL A 135 1.25 3.08 -19.04
CA VAL A 135 1.37 2.09 -17.95
C VAL A 135 1.51 0.69 -18.52
N ARG A 136 0.61 0.28 -19.41
CA ARG A 136 0.64 -1.08 -20.01
C ARG A 136 1.96 -1.35 -20.71
N ARG A 137 2.40 -0.43 -21.58
CA ARG A 137 3.65 -0.58 -22.34
C ARG A 137 4.88 -0.72 -21.44
N LEU A 138 4.96 0.05 -20.36
CA LEU A 138 6.09 -0.03 -19.43
C LEU A 138 6.01 -1.27 -18.53
N GLU A 139 4.81 -1.73 -18.19
CA GLU A 139 4.63 -2.98 -17.42
C GLU A 139 5.02 -4.24 -18.18
N GLU A 140 4.92 -4.22 -19.52
CA GLU A 140 5.42 -5.33 -20.36
C GLU A 140 6.93 -5.59 -20.16
N GLN A 141 7.68 -4.56 -19.71
CA GLN A 141 9.11 -4.66 -19.40
C GLN A 141 9.37 -5.11 -17.96
N LEU A 142 8.35 -5.09 -17.12
CA LEU A 142 8.39 -5.51 -15.72
C LEU A 142 7.55 -6.77 -15.56
N ASP A 143 8.18 -7.89 -15.26
CA ASP A 143 7.42 -9.08 -14.85
C ASP A 143 6.78 -8.86 -13.48
N MET A 144 5.76 -7.97 -13.46
CA MET A 144 5.07 -7.52 -12.25
C MET A 144 4.48 -8.71 -11.45
N PRO A 145 3.84 -9.72 -12.07
CA PRO A 145 3.35 -10.88 -11.35
C PRO A 145 4.45 -11.64 -10.60
N ARG A 146 5.60 -11.84 -11.22
CA ARG A 146 6.75 -12.51 -10.61
C ARG A 146 7.30 -11.67 -9.45
N LEU A 147 7.51 -10.38 -9.65
CA LEU A 147 8.02 -9.47 -8.61
C LEU A 147 7.11 -9.44 -7.37
N ILE A 148 5.79 -9.44 -7.57
CA ILE A 148 4.81 -9.53 -6.50
C ILE A 148 4.90 -10.88 -5.78
N ALA A 149 4.95 -11.97 -6.53
CA ALA A 149 5.04 -13.32 -5.95
C ALA A 149 6.31 -13.47 -5.11
N GLU A 150 7.46 -13.01 -5.60
CA GLU A 150 8.74 -13.04 -4.88
C GLU A 150 8.71 -12.19 -3.61
N SER A 151 8.13 -10.99 -3.65
CA SER A 151 7.98 -10.12 -2.48
C SER A 151 7.04 -10.73 -1.44
N LEU A 152 5.91 -11.29 -1.87
CA LEU A 152 4.96 -11.93 -0.95
C LEU A 152 5.48 -13.25 -0.37
N ALA A 153 6.37 -13.94 -1.08
CA ALA A 153 7.04 -15.13 -0.53
C ALA A 153 8.02 -14.80 0.61
N GLN A 154 8.55 -13.58 0.61
CA GLN A 154 9.45 -13.07 1.65
C GLN A 154 8.73 -12.20 2.70
N ALA A 155 7.40 -12.02 2.57
CA ALA A 155 6.64 -11.21 3.49
C ALA A 155 6.62 -11.80 4.88
N GLU A 156 6.91 -10.97 5.87
CA GLU A 156 6.77 -11.31 7.28
C GLU A 156 5.35 -10.98 7.77
N MET A 157 4.75 -11.91 8.49
CA MET A 157 3.47 -11.69 9.14
C MET A 157 3.67 -11.49 10.64
N TRP A 158 3.04 -10.45 11.18
CA TRP A 158 3.08 -10.07 12.57
C TRP A 158 1.67 -9.99 13.14
N ASP A 159 1.52 -10.36 14.38
CA ASP A 159 0.27 -10.14 15.13
C ASP A 159 0.09 -8.65 15.39
N GLY A 160 -1.03 -8.07 14.94
CA GLY A 160 -1.26 -6.64 15.04
C GLY A 160 -1.50 -6.14 16.47
N ALA A 161 -1.96 -7.00 17.36
CA ALA A 161 -2.20 -6.64 18.76
C ALA A 161 -0.91 -6.68 19.59
N THR A 162 -0.06 -7.66 19.37
CA THR A 162 1.16 -7.87 20.16
C THR A 162 2.42 -7.32 19.50
N LEU A 163 2.38 -7.09 18.19
CA LEU A 163 3.53 -6.73 17.34
C LEU A 163 4.69 -7.72 17.50
N ARG A 164 4.36 -9.00 17.53
CA ARG A 164 5.33 -10.09 17.52
C ARG A 164 5.22 -10.84 16.19
N PRO A 165 6.32 -11.41 15.70
CA PRO A 165 6.28 -12.26 14.52
C PRO A 165 5.25 -13.38 14.72
N TRP A 166 4.44 -13.62 13.68
CA TRP A 166 3.43 -14.67 13.71
C TRP A 166 4.10 -16.03 13.57
N THR A 167 4.08 -16.81 14.64
CA THR A 167 4.54 -18.20 14.60
C THR A 167 3.35 -19.10 14.31
N ARG A 168 3.42 -19.93 13.24
CA ARG A 168 2.43 -20.98 12.98
C ARG A 168 2.31 -21.89 14.19
N GLY A 169 1.19 -21.83 14.91
CA GLY A 169 0.93 -22.65 16.10
C GLY A 169 0.33 -21.90 17.29
N ALA A 170 0.38 -20.57 17.33
CA ALA A 170 -0.16 -19.79 18.44
C ALA A 170 -1.69 -19.53 18.37
N TYR A 171 -2.33 -19.84 17.25
CA TYR A 171 -3.79 -19.73 17.11
C TYR A 171 -4.41 -21.12 17.35
N LYS A 172 -4.69 -21.46 18.61
CA LYS A 172 -5.68 -22.47 18.91
C LYS A 172 -7.03 -21.90 18.48
N GLU A 173 -7.62 -22.51 17.47
CA GLU A 173 -9.02 -22.28 17.10
C GLU A 173 -9.86 -22.34 18.38
N LYS A 174 -10.46 -21.19 18.72
CA LYS A 174 -11.65 -21.21 19.57
C LYS A 174 -12.83 -21.61 18.67
N THR A 175 -12.83 -22.88 18.26
CA THR A 175 -14.01 -23.54 17.75
C THR A 175 -14.73 -24.14 18.95
N GLY A 176 -15.96 -23.73 19.16
CA GLY A 176 -16.97 -24.52 19.88
C GLY A 176 -17.27 -24.05 21.30
N GLY A 177 -18.41 -23.44 21.46
CA GLY A 177 -19.19 -23.18 22.65
C GLY A 177 -20.44 -22.43 22.28
#